data_5d5d7aea6bde12d3a75203f178f98bcf
#
_entry.id   5d5d7aea6bde12d3a75203f178f98bcf
#
_cell.length_a   1.000
_cell.length_b   1.000
_cell.length_c   1.000
_cell.angle_alpha   90.00
_cell.angle_beta   90.00
_cell.angle_gamma   90.00
#
_symmetry.space_group_name_H-M   'P 1'
#
loop_
_entity.id
_entity.type
_entity.pdbx_description
1 polymer ?
#
loop_
_entity_poly.entity_id
_entity_poly.type
_entity_poly.pdbx_seq_one_letter_code
_entity_poly.pdbx_strand_id
1 'polypeptide(L)'
;MTLNRFDLPDSPAMPSADGVWHHLQLAPEALGAGTPAVPDAAIVVEQGAIAWVGAHADLPDAYRPLPSHDGQSALVTPGLVDCHTHLVYGGQRANEFAMRLAGASYEEVARAGGGIVSSVKATRQASEDALFDAAVPRLQALLAEGVCAIEIKSGYGLSLEDERKQLRVARRLGEVFDVTVRTTFLGAHALPPEYAGRSDDYIRLVCEEMMPALAAEGLVDAVDVFCETIGFTLAQTEQVFQAAQALGLPVKLHAEQLSDMGGSALAARYGALSCDHIEHLSAEGIAAMRQAGTVAVL
;
A
#
# COMPACT_ATOMS: atom_id res chain seq x y z
N MET A 1 22.05 -7.21 -25.36
CA MET A 1 22.71 -7.90 -24.25
C MET A 1 21.63 -8.14 -23.23
N THR A 2 21.02 -9.31 -23.29
CA THR A 2 19.90 -9.74 -22.43
C THR A 2 20.49 -9.97 -21.04
N LEU A 3 20.15 -9.11 -20.10
CA LEU A 3 20.42 -9.37 -18.67
C LEU A 3 19.52 -10.55 -18.28
N ASN A 4 20.09 -11.73 -18.30
CA ASN A 4 19.53 -12.92 -17.71
C ASN A 4 19.31 -12.66 -16.20
N ARG A 5 18.09 -13.03 -15.74
CA ARG A 5 17.70 -13.29 -14.35
C ARG A 5 18.68 -12.70 -13.35
N PHE A 6 18.22 -11.73 -12.57
CA PHE A 6 18.93 -11.30 -11.39
C PHE A 6 19.41 -12.56 -10.65
N ASP A 7 20.71 -12.85 -10.70
CA ASP A 7 21.37 -13.66 -9.71
C ASP A 7 21.25 -12.87 -8.39
N LEU A 8 20.10 -12.99 -7.76
CA LEU A 8 20.03 -12.85 -6.31
C LEU A 8 21.08 -13.84 -5.82
N PRO A 9 22.10 -13.42 -5.03
CA PRO A 9 23.02 -14.39 -4.44
C PRO A 9 22.15 -15.49 -3.88
N ASP A 10 22.44 -16.77 -4.22
CA ASP A 10 21.70 -17.92 -3.73
C ASP A 10 21.40 -17.68 -2.25
N SER A 11 20.19 -17.21 -1.97
CA SER A 11 19.72 -17.20 -0.58
C SER A 11 19.78 -18.67 -0.19
N PRO A 12 20.58 -19.03 0.81
CA PRO A 12 20.62 -20.40 1.29
C PRO A 12 19.16 -20.81 1.45
N ALA A 13 18.77 -21.92 0.82
CA ALA A 13 17.40 -22.41 0.91
C ALA A 13 17.00 -22.31 2.38
N MET A 14 16.05 -21.40 2.68
CA MET A 14 15.61 -21.18 4.05
C MET A 14 15.21 -22.56 4.57
N PRO A 15 15.74 -23.02 5.71
CA PRO A 15 15.32 -24.28 6.28
C PRO A 15 13.80 -24.26 6.37
N SER A 16 13.14 -25.39 6.04
CA SER A 16 11.69 -25.48 6.13
C SER A 16 11.24 -24.89 7.47
N ALA A 17 10.32 -23.95 7.44
CA ALA A 17 9.74 -23.39 8.66
C ALA A 17 8.83 -24.39 9.38
N ASP A 18 8.53 -25.54 8.74
CA ASP A 18 7.70 -26.59 9.31
C ASP A 18 8.33 -27.19 10.55
N GLY A 19 7.52 -27.37 11.57
CA GLY A 19 7.95 -27.89 12.87
C GLY A 19 7.35 -27.11 14.04
N VAL A 20 7.91 -27.37 15.21
CA VAL A 20 7.53 -26.68 16.46
C VAL A 20 8.57 -25.61 16.78
N TRP A 21 8.17 -24.38 16.71
CA TRP A 21 8.93 -23.23 17.21
C TRP A 21 8.55 -23.02 18.68
N HIS A 22 9.46 -23.17 19.60
CA HIS A 22 9.21 -23.04 21.04
C HIS A 22 10.14 -22.02 21.71
N HIS A 23 9.94 -21.76 23.00
CA HIS A 23 10.61 -20.68 23.74
C HIS A 23 10.42 -19.32 23.06
N LEU A 24 9.18 -19.02 22.68
CA LEU A 24 8.77 -17.76 22.07
C LEU A 24 8.07 -16.86 23.09
N GLN A 25 8.07 -15.57 22.84
CA GLN A 25 7.20 -14.60 23.52
C GLN A 25 6.18 -14.10 22.51
N LEU A 26 4.90 -14.46 22.68
CA LEU A 26 3.86 -13.96 21.78
C LEU A 26 3.33 -12.61 22.26
N ALA A 27 3.35 -11.63 21.36
CA ALA A 27 2.69 -10.37 21.60
C ALA A 27 1.16 -10.56 21.69
N PRO A 28 0.43 -9.75 22.45
CA PRO A 28 -1.04 -9.82 22.55
C PRO A 28 -1.73 -9.80 21.20
N GLU A 29 -1.22 -9.01 20.27
CA GLU A 29 -1.74 -8.82 18.91
C GLU A 29 -1.68 -10.12 18.08
N ALA A 30 -0.74 -11.01 18.38
CA ALA A 30 -0.61 -12.30 17.70
C ALA A 30 -1.74 -13.29 18.05
N LEU A 31 -2.43 -13.04 19.15
CA LEU A 31 -3.48 -13.92 19.69
C LEU A 31 -4.89 -13.32 19.59
N GLY A 32 -5.01 -12.07 19.12
CA GLY A 32 -6.25 -11.32 19.02
C GLY A 32 -6.43 -10.30 20.17
N ALA A 33 -7.26 -9.29 19.90
CA ALA A 33 -7.48 -8.18 20.82
C ALA A 33 -7.94 -8.66 22.21
N GLY A 34 -7.28 -8.16 23.25
CA GLY A 34 -7.62 -8.46 24.64
C GLY A 34 -6.99 -9.74 25.22
N THR A 35 -6.19 -10.47 24.44
CA THR A 35 -5.45 -11.63 24.93
C THR A 35 -4.14 -11.17 25.57
N PRO A 36 -3.75 -11.66 26.78
CA PRO A 36 -2.49 -11.30 27.39
C PRO A 36 -1.30 -11.92 26.61
N ALA A 37 -0.12 -11.30 26.73
CA ALA A 37 1.11 -11.85 26.18
C ALA A 37 1.40 -13.24 26.77
N VAL A 38 1.93 -14.15 25.96
CA VAL A 38 2.34 -15.49 26.39
C VAL A 38 3.88 -15.55 26.43
N PRO A 39 4.49 -15.61 27.63
CA PRO A 39 5.94 -15.47 27.81
C PRO A 39 6.75 -16.72 27.45
N ASP A 40 6.14 -17.90 27.44
CA ASP A 40 6.73 -19.16 26.98
C ASP A 40 5.74 -19.85 26.08
N ALA A 41 5.85 -19.56 24.81
CA ALA A 41 4.91 -19.98 23.79
C ALA A 41 5.56 -20.94 22.79
N ALA A 42 4.69 -21.65 22.06
CA ALA A 42 5.08 -22.38 20.87
C ALA A 42 4.12 -22.08 19.71
N ILE A 43 4.67 -22.19 18.50
CA ILE A 43 3.95 -22.13 17.24
C ILE A 43 4.28 -23.40 16.47
N VAL A 44 3.26 -24.07 15.95
CA VAL A 44 3.43 -25.21 15.05
C VAL A 44 3.15 -24.74 13.61
N VAL A 45 4.09 -25.03 12.73
CA VAL A 45 3.96 -24.80 11.30
C VAL A 45 3.94 -26.14 10.57
N GLU A 46 2.94 -26.36 9.74
CA GLU A 46 2.82 -27.54 8.87
C GLU A 46 2.45 -27.07 7.47
N GLN A 47 3.20 -27.52 6.49
CA GLN A 47 2.99 -27.18 5.06
C GLN A 47 2.94 -25.66 4.82
N GLY A 48 3.81 -24.92 5.51
CA GLY A 48 3.91 -23.46 5.40
C GLY A 48 2.75 -22.69 6.06
N ALA A 49 1.87 -23.35 6.82
CA ALA A 49 0.76 -22.70 7.53
C ALA A 49 0.86 -22.91 9.04
N ILE A 50 0.38 -21.93 9.81
CA ILE A 50 0.30 -22.06 11.27
C ILE A 50 -0.84 -23.04 11.60
N ALA A 51 -0.48 -24.21 12.15
CA ALA A 51 -1.40 -25.25 12.56
C ALA A 51 -1.87 -25.09 14.03
N TRP A 52 -1.01 -24.56 14.90
CA TRP A 52 -1.33 -24.34 16.31
C TRP A 52 -0.48 -23.22 16.92
N VAL A 53 -1.05 -22.50 17.88
CA VAL A 53 -0.38 -21.44 18.65
C VAL A 53 -0.87 -21.49 20.10
N GLY A 54 0.04 -21.41 21.08
CA GLY A 54 -0.36 -21.34 22.48
C GLY A 54 0.82 -21.38 23.45
N ALA A 55 0.54 -21.55 24.75
CA ALA A 55 1.59 -21.74 25.73
C ALA A 55 2.34 -23.06 25.45
N HIS A 56 3.66 -23.05 25.53
CA HIS A 56 4.48 -24.25 25.24
C HIS A 56 4.08 -25.46 26.11
N ALA A 57 3.66 -25.18 27.35
CA ALA A 57 3.18 -26.23 28.26
C ALA A 57 1.93 -26.97 27.75
N ASP A 58 1.13 -26.29 26.93
CA ASP A 58 -0.13 -26.81 26.37
C ASP A 58 0.05 -27.44 24.98
N LEU A 59 1.30 -27.59 24.50
CA LEU A 59 1.58 -28.15 23.18
C LEU A 59 0.99 -29.56 23.06
N PRO A 60 0.09 -29.80 22.09
CA PRO A 60 -0.50 -31.12 21.89
C PRO A 60 0.54 -32.20 21.60
N ASP A 61 0.37 -33.39 22.17
CA ASP A 61 1.31 -34.50 22.00
C ASP A 61 1.51 -34.92 20.53
N ALA A 62 0.50 -34.70 19.70
CA ALA A 62 0.57 -34.97 18.26
C ALA A 62 1.71 -34.22 17.56
N TYR A 63 2.05 -33.03 18.03
CA TYR A 63 3.08 -32.17 17.41
C TYR A 63 4.48 -32.37 17.97
N ARG A 64 4.62 -33.04 19.13
CA ARG A 64 5.94 -33.28 19.77
C ARG A 64 6.98 -34.03 18.90
N PRO A 65 6.57 -34.94 17.98
CA PRO A 65 7.51 -35.63 17.08
C PRO A 65 8.01 -34.75 15.92
N LEU A 66 7.44 -33.58 15.67
CA LEU A 66 7.86 -32.72 14.58
C LEU A 66 9.26 -32.11 14.83
N PRO A 67 9.97 -31.66 13.77
CA PRO A 67 11.21 -30.91 13.93
C PRO A 67 11.04 -29.75 14.93
N SER A 68 12.06 -29.55 15.78
CA SER A 68 12.00 -28.57 16.86
C SER A 68 12.98 -27.43 16.61
N HIS A 69 12.48 -26.17 16.75
CA HIS A 69 13.23 -24.95 16.55
C HIS A 69 13.17 -24.11 17.83
N ASP A 70 14.32 -23.80 18.41
CA ASP A 70 14.40 -22.95 19.59
C ASP A 70 14.35 -21.46 19.18
N GLY A 71 13.31 -20.78 19.59
CA GLY A 71 13.10 -19.36 19.34
C GLY A 71 13.88 -18.42 20.25
N GLN A 72 14.66 -18.94 21.24
CA GLN A 72 15.56 -18.17 22.11
C GLN A 72 14.90 -16.99 22.80
N SER A 73 13.66 -17.14 23.19
CA SER A 73 12.82 -16.08 23.80
C SER A 73 12.56 -14.87 22.88
N ALA A 74 12.65 -15.04 21.57
CA ALA A 74 12.32 -13.99 20.63
C ALA A 74 10.85 -13.58 20.74
N LEU A 75 10.61 -12.27 20.61
CA LEU A 75 9.25 -11.73 20.52
C LEU A 75 8.69 -12.04 19.13
N VAL A 76 7.49 -12.60 19.09
CA VAL A 76 6.74 -12.88 17.87
C VAL A 76 5.51 -11.98 17.80
N THR A 77 5.39 -11.28 16.72
CA THR A 77 4.23 -10.44 16.36
C THR A 77 3.63 -10.97 15.05
N PRO A 78 2.39 -10.59 14.71
CA PRO A 78 1.95 -10.69 13.32
C PRO A 78 2.94 -10.00 12.39
N GLY A 79 3.07 -10.50 11.15
CA GLY A 79 3.88 -9.83 10.14
C GLY A 79 3.40 -8.40 9.92
N LEU A 80 4.32 -7.47 9.66
CA LEU A 80 3.99 -6.08 9.45
C LEU A 80 3.24 -5.89 8.13
N VAL A 81 2.24 -5.01 8.15
CA VAL A 81 1.47 -4.64 6.96
C VAL A 81 1.70 -3.16 6.69
N ASP A 82 2.28 -2.84 5.53
CA ASP A 82 2.36 -1.45 5.07
C ASP A 82 1.13 -1.14 4.22
N CYS A 83 0.19 -0.40 4.78
CA CYS A 83 -1.13 -0.15 4.21
C CYS A 83 -1.22 1.11 3.35
N HIS A 84 -0.09 1.81 3.09
CA HIS A 84 -0.07 3.01 2.25
C HIS A 84 1.32 3.22 1.65
N THR A 85 1.52 2.81 0.41
CA THR A 85 2.75 3.13 -0.31
C THR A 85 2.48 3.57 -1.75
N HIS A 86 3.42 4.37 -2.28
CA HIS A 86 3.55 4.69 -3.69
C HIS A 86 4.89 4.12 -4.21
N LEU A 87 5.08 2.81 -4.08
CA LEU A 87 6.37 2.15 -4.27
C LEU A 87 6.87 2.21 -5.71
N VAL A 88 5.93 2.17 -6.69
CA VAL A 88 6.22 2.11 -8.13
C VAL A 88 6.17 3.50 -8.73
N TYR A 89 7.33 4.08 -8.98
CA TYR A 89 7.47 5.36 -9.67
C TYR A 89 8.84 5.48 -10.34
N GLY A 90 8.90 6.30 -11.39
CA GLY A 90 10.14 6.67 -12.07
C GLY A 90 10.78 7.93 -11.49
N GLY A 91 12.08 8.05 -11.71
CA GLY A 91 12.86 9.21 -11.24
C GLY A 91 13.14 9.20 -9.73
N GLN A 92 13.59 10.35 -9.24
CA GLN A 92 13.87 10.57 -7.81
C GLN A 92 13.72 12.06 -7.47
N ARG A 93 13.36 12.33 -6.23
CA ARG A 93 13.13 13.70 -5.74
C ARG A 93 14.19 14.18 -4.74
N ALA A 94 15.38 13.58 -4.76
CA ALA A 94 16.47 13.93 -3.85
C ALA A 94 16.89 15.42 -3.96
N ASN A 95 16.89 15.95 -5.19
CA ASN A 95 17.19 17.38 -5.42
C ASN A 95 16.12 18.30 -4.82
N GLU A 96 14.85 17.91 -4.89
CA GLU A 96 13.75 18.67 -4.27
C GLU A 96 13.86 18.68 -2.75
N PHE A 97 14.22 17.54 -2.17
CA PHE A 97 14.49 17.44 -0.74
C PHE A 97 15.67 18.35 -0.33
N ALA A 98 16.76 18.34 -1.09
CA ALA A 98 17.90 19.24 -0.86
C ALA A 98 17.49 20.73 -0.97
N MET A 99 16.66 21.09 -1.96
CA MET A 99 16.13 22.45 -2.11
C MET A 99 15.29 22.86 -0.89
N ARG A 100 14.42 21.98 -0.39
CA ARG A 100 13.61 22.23 0.82
C ARG A 100 14.48 22.41 2.07
N LEU A 101 15.50 21.59 2.24
CA LEU A 101 16.47 21.75 3.33
C LEU A 101 17.24 23.07 3.25
N ALA A 102 17.48 23.57 2.03
CA ALA A 102 18.08 24.88 1.78
C ALA A 102 17.07 26.05 1.96
N GLY A 103 15.82 25.77 2.33
CA GLY A 103 14.80 26.78 2.60
C GLY A 103 13.93 27.16 1.39
N ALA A 104 14.00 26.43 0.27
CA ALA A 104 13.17 26.69 -0.88
C ALA A 104 11.68 26.45 -0.55
N SER A 105 10.82 27.36 -1.00
CA SER A 105 9.38 27.23 -0.91
C SER A 105 8.85 26.14 -1.87
N TYR A 106 7.63 25.68 -1.60
CA TYR A 106 6.93 24.75 -2.49
C TYR A 106 6.83 25.31 -3.93
N GLU A 107 6.56 26.63 -4.06
CA GLU A 107 6.46 27.29 -5.36
C GLU A 107 7.80 27.32 -6.12
N GLU A 108 8.92 27.52 -5.42
CA GLU A 108 10.24 27.51 -6.03
C GLU A 108 10.60 26.12 -6.52
N VAL A 109 10.31 25.07 -5.74
CA VAL A 109 10.47 23.67 -6.16
C VAL A 109 9.60 23.37 -7.38
N ALA A 110 8.34 23.79 -7.38
CA ALA A 110 7.43 23.56 -8.50
C ALA A 110 7.88 24.29 -9.77
N ARG A 111 8.35 25.57 -9.67
CA ARG A 111 8.91 26.31 -10.80
C ARG A 111 10.19 25.69 -11.38
N ALA A 112 10.96 25.02 -10.55
CA ALA A 112 12.14 24.25 -10.99
C ALA A 112 11.76 22.92 -11.68
N GLY A 113 10.46 22.66 -11.90
CA GLY A 113 9.96 21.44 -12.53
C GLY A 113 9.86 20.24 -11.60
N GLY A 114 9.88 20.48 -10.28
CA GLY A 114 9.69 19.49 -9.24
C GLY A 114 8.23 19.18 -8.93
N GLY A 115 8.01 18.45 -7.85
CA GLY A 115 6.70 18.02 -7.41
C GLY A 115 6.19 16.78 -8.14
N ILE A 116 4.88 16.53 -8.04
CA ILE A 116 4.24 15.36 -8.65
C ILE A 116 4.46 15.30 -10.16
N VAL A 117 4.55 16.45 -10.83
CA VAL A 117 4.74 16.55 -12.29
C VAL A 117 6.05 15.90 -12.73
N SER A 118 7.14 16.06 -11.97
CA SER A 118 8.41 15.42 -12.29
C SER A 118 8.33 13.90 -12.18
N SER A 119 7.67 13.38 -11.14
CA SER A 119 7.42 11.94 -10.97
C SER A 119 6.54 11.38 -12.09
N VAL A 120 5.48 12.08 -12.47
CA VAL A 120 4.58 11.68 -13.57
C VAL A 120 5.37 11.58 -14.88
N LYS A 121 6.14 12.61 -15.22
CA LYS A 121 6.97 12.61 -16.44
C LYS A 121 7.96 11.44 -16.46
N ALA A 122 8.66 11.22 -15.37
CA ALA A 122 9.65 10.14 -15.28
C ALA A 122 8.99 8.75 -15.33
N THR A 123 7.84 8.57 -14.67
CA THR A 123 7.08 7.31 -14.68
C THR A 123 6.54 6.99 -16.07
N ARG A 124 5.99 7.99 -16.77
CA ARG A 124 5.52 7.82 -18.16
C ARG A 124 6.64 7.44 -19.12
N GLN A 125 7.84 8.00 -18.94
CA GLN A 125 9.00 7.72 -19.79
C GLN A 125 9.67 6.37 -19.50
N ALA A 126 9.50 5.83 -18.32
CA ALA A 126 10.11 4.56 -17.94
C ALA A 126 9.35 3.37 -18.51
N SER A 127 10.09 2.33 -18.91
CA SER A 127 9.49 1.02 -19.25
C SER A 127 9.01 0.28 -17.98
N GLU A 128 8.19 -0.76 -18.15
CA GLU A 128 7.80 -1.64 -17.03
C GLU A 128 9.02 -2.22 -16.31
N ASP A 129 10.02 -2.70 -17.05
CA ASP A 129 11.24 -3.25 -16.47
C ASP A 129 12.04 -2.18 -15.68
N ALA A 130 12.15 -0.96 -16.21
CA ALA A 130 12.83 0.11 -15.51
C ALA A 130 12.10 0.53 -14.22
N LEU A 131 10.77 0.52 -14.22
CA LEU A 131 9.97 0.77 -13.00
C LEU A 131 10.10 -0.37 -11.99
N PHE A 132 10.11 -1.61 -12.48
CA PHE A 132 10.32 -2.78 -11.64
C PHE A 132 11.70 -2.72 -10.96
N ASP A 133 12.77 -2.54 -11.74
CA ASP A 133 14.15 -2.47 -11.24
C ASP A 133 14.33 -1.33 -10.22
N ALA A 134 13.69 -0.19 -10.46
CA ALA A 134 13.72 0.93 -9.53
C ALA A 134 12.92 0.66 -8.23
N ALA A 135 11.86 -0.14 -8.29
CA ALA A 135 11.04 -0.47 -7.12
C ALA A 135 11.64 -1.58 -6.25
N VAL A 136 12.42 -2.50 -6.84
CA VAL A 136 13.03 -3.64 -6.14
C VAL A 136 13.79 -3.24 -4.86
N PRO A 137 14.75 -2.29 -4.88
CA PRO A 137 15.48 -1.92 -3.66
C PRO A 137 14.57 -1.30 -2.59
N ARG A 138 13.49 -0.61 -2.97
CA ARG A 138 12.51 -0.05 -2.04
C ARG A 138 11.72 -1.15 -1.36
N LEU A 139 11.25 -2.15 -2.14
CA LEU A 139 10.56 -3.31 -1.60
C LEU A 139 11.47 -4.13 -0.67
N GLN A 140 12.72 -4.39 -1.09
CA GLN A 140 13.68 -5.14 -0.28
C GLN A 140 13.95 -4.47 1.08
N ALA A 141 13.98 -3.13 1.14
CA ALA A 141 14.11 -2.41 2.39
C ALA A 141 12.93 -2.68 3.34
N LEU A 142 11.69 -2.64 2.83
CA LEU A 142 10.48 -2.95 3.62
C LEU A 142 10.45 -4.41 4.08
N LEU A 143 10.81 -5.35 3.20
CA LEU A 143 10.89 -6.77 3.57
C LEU A 143 11.94 -7.02 4.65
N ALA A 144 13.08 -6.32 4.60
CA ALA A 144 14.13 -6.42 5.62
C ALA A 144 13.68 -5.90 7.01
N GLU A 145 12.67 -5.04 7.05
CA GLU A 145 12.03 -4.54 8.28
C GLU A 145 10.88 -5.45 8.78
N GLY A 146 10.57 -6.54 8.07
CA GLY A 146 9.55 -7.52 8.47
C GLY A 146 8.16 -7.26 7.87
N VAL A 147 8.05 -6.41 6.85
CA VAL A 147 6.79 -6.23 6.10
C VAL A 147 6.51 -7.51 5.30
N CYS A 148 5.32 -8.08 5.47
CA CYS A 148 4.88 -9.29 4.77
C CYS A 148 3.66 -9.04 3.85
N ALA A 149 3.01 -7.89 3.99
CA ALA A 149 1.93 -7.46 3.10
C ALA A 149 2.05 -5.95 2.86
N ILE A 150 1.80 -5.52 1.63
CA ILE A 150 1.99 -4.13 1.24
C ILE A 150 0.87 -3.68 0.29
N GLU A 151 0.36 -2.48 0.52
CA GLU A 151 -0.44 -1.78 -0.47
C GLU A 151 0.48 -0.97 -1.38
N ILE A 152 0.28 -1.11 -2.69
CA ILE A 152 0.98 -0.31 -3.70
C ILE A 152 -0.05 0.45 -4.52
N LYS A 153 -0.07 1.77 -4.37
CA LYS A 153 -0.92 2.68 -5.12
C LYS A 153 -0.25 3.06 -6.45
N SER A 154 -1.03 3.17 -7.52
CA SER A 154 -0.65 3.88 -8.74
C SER A 154 -0.74 5.40 -8.54
N GLY A 155 -0.96 6.19 -9.59
CA GLY A 155 -1.22 7.63 -9.47
C GLY A 155 -0.09 8.53 -9.95
N TYR A 156 0.95 7.97 -10.53
CA TYR A 156 1.98 8.73 -11.24
C TYR A 156 1.95 8.50 -12.76
N GLY A 157 1.00 7.72 -13.26
CA GLY A 157 0.76 7.55 -14.69
C GLY A 157 -0.16 8.62 -15.25
N LEU A 158 -1.31 8.80 -14.60
CA LEU A 158 -2.37 9.74 -14.95
C LEU A 158 -2.87 9.59 -16.40
N SER A 159 -2.72 8.40 -16.95
CA SER A 159 -3.27 7.93 -18.23
C SER A 159 -3.54 6.43 -18.12
N LEU A 160 -4.47 5.90 -18.92
CA LEU A 160 -4.80 4.47 -18.87
C LEU A 160 -3.56 3.59 -19.00
N GLU A 161 -2.72 3.85 -19.99
CA GLU A 161 -1.55 3.02 -20.29
C GLU A 161 -0.48 3.10 -19.16
N ASP A 162 -0.25 4.28 -18.62
CA ASP A 162 0.79 4.46 -17.62
C ASP A 162 0.33 4.03 -16.20
N GLU A 163 -0.96 4.15 -15.86
CA GLU A 163 -1.53 3.55 -14.66
C GLU A 163 -1.51 2.02 -14.73
N ARG A 164 -1.90 1.45 -15.88
CA ARG A 164 -1.78 0.01 -16.16
C ARG A 164 -0.36 -0.50 -15.94
N LYS A 165 0.61 0.22 -16.48
CA LYS A 165 2.03 -0.09 -16.34
C LYS A 165 2.46 -0.14 -14.87
N GLN A 166 2.09 0.85 -14.06
CA GLN A 166 2.38 0.86 -12.63
C GLN A 166 1.74 -0.31 -11.87
N LEU A 167 0.46 -0.58 -12.13
CA LEU A 167 -0.27 -1.65 -11.45
C LEU A 167 0.27 -3.04 -11.83
N ARG A 168 0.65 -3.25 -13.09
CA ARG A 168 1.33 -4.50 -13.53
C ARG A 168 2.67 -4.69 -12.83
N VAL A 169 3.46 -3.64 -12.71
CA VAL A 169 4.72 -3.69 -11.97
C VAL A 169 4.48 -4.02 -10.49
N ALA A 170 3.46 -3.44 -9.88
CA ALA A 170 3.09 -3.76 -8.50
C ALA A 170 2.72 -5.24 -8.31
N ARG A 171 1.92 -5.82 -9.21
CA ARG A 171 1.60 -7.25 -9.20
C ARG A 171 2.85 -8.12 -9.36
N ARG A 172 3.69 -7.78 -10.35
CA ARG A 172 4.94 -8.49 -10.62
C ARG A 172 5.89 -8.49 -9.41
N LEU A 173 5.94 -7.41 -8.64
CA LEU A 173 6.73 -7.36 -7.40
C LEU A 173 6.22 -8.40 -6.39
N GLY A 174 4.90 -8.53 -6.20
CA GLY A 174 4.32 -9.54 -5.33
C GLY A 174 4.66 -10.96 -5.76
N GLU A 175 4.57 -11.24 -7.07
CA GLU A 175 4.86 -12.56 -7.63
C GLU A 175 6.35 -12.95 -7.50
N VAL A 176 7.25 -11.99 -7.76
CA VAL A 176 8.71 -12.26 -7.76
C VAL A 176 9.27 -12.39 -6.34
N PHE A 177 8.75 -11.62 -5.38
CA PHE A 177 9.26 -11.59 -4.01
C PHE A 177 8.41 -12.39 -3.01
N ASP A 178 7.39 -13.11 -3.49
CA ASP A 178 6.48 -13.92 -2.66
C ASP A 178 5.94 -13.13 -1.45
N VAL A 179 5.53 -11.88 -1.72
CA VAL A 179 4.95 -10.98 -0.73
C VAL A 179 3.51 -10.62 -1.14
N THR A 180 2.62 -10.52 -0.16
CA THR A 180 1.24 -10.12 -0.44
C THR A 180 1.19 -8.66 -0.89
N VAL A 181 0.82 -8.41 -2.14
CA VAL A 181 0.60 -7.07 -2.69
C VAL A 181 -0.88 -6.82 -2.92
N ARG A 182 -1.38 -5.71 -2.37
CA ARG A 182 -2.69 -5.13 -2.74
C ARG A 182 -2.46 -3.90 -3.58
N THR A 183 -3.10 -3.86 -4.75
CA THR A 183 -2.95 -2.75 -5.68
C THR A 183 -4.12 -1.79 -5.58
N THR A 184 -3.83 -0.52 -5.44
CA THR A 184 -4.85 0.54 -5.38
C THR A 184 -4.71 1.45 -6.60
N PHE A 185 -5.79 1.58 -7.36
CA PHE A 185 -5.85 2.52 -8.47
C PHE A 185 -6.09 3.93 -7.95
N LEU A 186 -5.13 4.80 -8.17
CA LEU A 186 -5.17 6.23 -7.78
C LEU A 186 -5.06 7.12 -9.03
N GLY A 187 -5.86 6.88 -10.07
CA GLY A 187 -5.89 7.74 -11.25
C GLY A 187 -6.27 9.19 -10.93
N ALA A 188 -7.09 9.39 -9.91
CA ALA A 188 -7.44 10.70 -9.39
C ALA A 188 -6.45 11.22 -8.32
N HIS A 189 -5.15 11.21 -8.61
CA HIS A 189 -4.08 11.71 -7.72
C HIS A 189 -3.74 13.17 -8.01
N ALA A 190 -3.65 13.53 -9.27
CA ALA A 190 -3.43 14.92 -9.71
C ALA A 190 -4.04 15.13 -11.10
N LEU A 191 -4.27 16.38 -11.44
CA LEU A 191 -4.71 16.72 -12.79
C LEU A 191 -3.51 16.73 -13.74
N PRO A 192 -3.49 15.85 -14.77
CA PRO A 192 -2.39 15.84 -15.72
C PRO A 192 -2.41 17.10 -16.61
N PRO A 193 -1.24 17.58 -17.08
CA PRO A 193 -1.11 18.82 -17.84
C PRO A 193 -2.02 18.92 -19.06
N GLU A 194 -2.25 17.80 -19.75
CA GLU A 194 -3.13 17.72 -20.92
C GLU A 194 -4.62 17.99 -20.62
N TYR A 195 -5.00 17.93 -19.35
CA TYR A 195 -6.34 18.27 -18.86
C TYR A 195 -6.37 19.58 -18.06
N ALA A 196 -5.35 20.43 -18.14
CA ALA A 196 -5.33 21.69 -17.42
C ALA A 196 -6.62 22.49 -17.66
N GLY A 197 -7.32 22.87 -16.57
CA GLY A 197 -8.61 23.56 -16.59
C GLY A 197 -9.81 22.70 -16.98
N ARG A 198 -9.65 21.37 -17.10
CA ARG A 198 -10.72 20.43 -17.50
C ARG A 198 -10.78 19.22 -16.55
N SER A 199 -10.77 19.49 -15.23
CA SER A 199 -10.74 18.42 -14.23
C SER A 199 -11.94 17.48 -14.30
N ASP A 200 -13.15 18.00 -14.63
CA ASP A 200 -14.34 17.17 -14.79
C ASP A 200 -14.24 16.22 -15.98
N ASP A 201 -13.60 16.65 -17.09
CA ASP A 201 -13.36 15.78 -18.23
C ASP A 201 -12.37 14.67 -17.86
N TYR A 202 -11.36 14.99 -17.04
CA TYR A 202 -10.40 14.01 -16.56
C TYR A 202 -11.04 12.99 -15.61
N ILE A 203 -11.87 13.44 -14.67
CA ILE A 203 -12.59 12.52 -13.77
C ILE A 203 -13.54 11.63 -14.55
N ARG A 204 -14.19 12.15 -15.60
CA ARG A 204 -14.98 11.31 -16.50
C ARG A 204 -14.15 10.21 -17.15
N LEU A 205 -12.96 10.55 -17.69
CA LEU A 205 -12.01 9.57 -18.24
C LEU A 205 -11.62 8.50 -17.20
N VAL A 206 -11.31 8.92 -15.97
CA VAL A 206 -10.99 8.02 -14.86
C VAL A 206 -12.13 7.04 -14.60
N CYS A 207 -13.37 7.53 -14.53
CA CYS A 207 -14.55 6.74 -14.18
C CYS A 207 -15.05 5.84 -15.33
N GLU A 208 -15.07 6.36 -16.56
CA GLU A 208 -15.74 5.70 -17.69
C GLU A 208 -14.80 4.82 -18.51
N GLU A 209 -13.49 5.08 -18.49
CA GLU A 209 -12.52 4.37 -19.32
C GLU A 209 -11.42 3.70 -18.50
N MET A 210 -10.68 4.46 -17.67
CA MET A 210 -9.49 3.93 -17.00
C MET A 210 -9.85 2.85 -15.97
N MET A 211 -10.72 3.17 -15.02
CA MET A 211 -11.08 2.26 -13.94
C MET A 211 -11.74 0.97 -14.45
N PRO A 212 -12.74 1.00 -15.35
CA PRO A 212 -13.34 -0.23 -15.88
C PRO A 212 -12.33 -1.11 -16.63
N ALA A 213 -11.44 -0.51 -17.43
CA ALA A 213 -10.42 -1.27 -18.16
C ALA A 213 -9.45 -1.97 -17.22
N LEU A 214 -8.94 -1.26 -16.19
CA LEU A 214 -7.99 -1.80 -15.23
C LEU A 214 -8.64 -2.85 -14.30
N ALA A 215 -9.89 -2.66 -13.93
CA ALA A 215 -10.67 -3.64 -13.16
C ALA A 215 -10.90 -4.93 -13.96
N ALA A 216 -11.24 -4.83 -15.25
CA ALA A 216 -11.43 -5.98 -16.12
C ALA A 216 -10.15 -6.82 -16.30
N GLU A 217 -8.97 -6.20 -16.17
CA GLU A 217 -7.67 -6.89 -16.19
C GLU A 217 -7.27 -7.48 -14.81
N GLY A 218 -8.10 -7.33 -13.77
CA GLY A 218 -7.78 -7.81 -12.40
C GLY A 218 -6.64 -7.05 -11.72
N LEU A 219 -6.38 -5.82 -12.17
CA LEU A 219 -5.28 -5.02 -11.67
C LEU A 219 -5.63 -4.13 -10.48
N VAL A 220 -6.91 -4.09 -10.04
CA VAL A 220 -7.40 -3.16 -9.01
C VAL A 220 -8.03 -3.92 -7.87
N ASP A 221 -7.45 -3.82 -6.67
CA ASP A 221 -8.07 -4.33 -5.43
C ASP A 221 -8.87 -3.23 -4.70
N ALA A 222 -8.49 -1.96 -4.87
CA ALA A 222 -9.18 -0.80 -4.31
C ALA A 222 -8.99 0.44 -5.20
N VAL A 223 -9.83 1.44 -5.00
CA VAL A 223 -9.76 2.74 -5.69
C VAL A 223 -9.53 3.84 -4.67
N ASP A 224 -8.70 4.81 -5.01
CA ASP A 224 -8.35 5.94 -4.14
C ASP A 224 -8.45 7.26 -4.90
N VAL A 225 -8.65 8.35 -4.16
CA VAL A 225 -8.73 9.72 -4.68
C VAL A 225 -7.96 10.65 -3.77
N PHE A 226 -7.28 11.65 -4.32
CA PHE A 226 -6.72 12.76 -3.58
C PHE A 226 -7.73 13.90 -3.50
N CYS A 227 -8.49 13.92 -2.40
CA CYS A 227 -9.53 14.93 -2.14
C CYS A 227 -8.92 16.08 -1.33
N GLU A 228 -8.50 17.12 -2.04
CA GLU A 228 -7.83 18.28 -1.47
C GLU A 228 -8.03 19.54 -2.32
N THR A 229 -7.78 20.71 -1.74
CA THR A 229 -7.86 22.00 -2.44
C THR A 229 -6.97 22.09 -3.67
N ILE A 230 -5.86 21.36 -3.68
CA ILE A 230 -4.94 21.26 -4.82
C ILE A 230 -5.14 19.98 -5.64
N GLY A 231 -6.06 19.11 -5.22
CA GLY A 231 -6.42 17.86 -5.86
C GLY A 231 -7.81 17.93 -6.48
N PHE A 232 -8.68 16.99 -6.09
CA PHE A 232 -10.04 16.88 -6.58
C PHE A 232 -11.07 17.30 -5.52
N THR A 233 -12.20 17.83 -5.98
CA THR A 233 -13.30 18.28 -5.12
C THR A 233 -14.09 17.09 -4.54
N LEU A 234 -14.90 17.35 -3.50
CA LEU A 234 -15.84 16.38 -2.96
C LEU A 234 -16.77 15.78 -4.02
N ALA A 235 -17.32 16.64 -4.92
CA ALA A 235 -18.21 16.18 -5.96
C ALA A 235 -17.52 15.25 -6.97
N GLN A 236 -16.28 15.55 -7.32
CA GLN A 236 -15.44 14.70 -8.19
C GLN A 236 -15.06 13.39 -7.49
N THR A 237 -14.70 13.46 -6.21
CA THR A 237 -14.44 12.28 -5.38
C THR A 237 -15.65 11.37 -5.32
N GLU A 238 -16.84 11.94 -5.11
CA GLU A 238 -18.10 11.19 -5.08
C GLU A 238 -18.39 10.48 -6.41
N GLN A 239 -18.11 11.12 -7.55
CA GLN A 239 -18.24 10.48 -8.87
C GLN A 239 -17.32 9.25 -9.00
N VAL A 240 -16.07 9.36 -8.56
CA VAL A 240 -15.12 8.24 -8.57
C VAL A 240 -15.61 7.10 -7.67
N PHE A 241 -16.12 7.40 -6.47
CA PHE A 241 -16.64 6.40 -5.54
C PHE A 241 -17.87 5.69 -6.10
N GLN A 242 -18.79 6.42 -6.74
CA GLN A 242 -19.95 5.82 -7.41
C GLN A 242 -19.53 4.86 -8.53
N ALA A 243 -18.55 5.26 -9.35
CA ALA A 243 -18.00 4.40 -10.40
C ALA A 243 -17.32 3.14 -9.82
N ALA A 244 -16.55 3.28 -8.73
CA ALA A 244 -15.92 2.16 -8.04
C ALA A 244 -16.96 1.18 -7.48
N GLN A 245 -18.00 1.68 -6.81
CA GLN A 245 -19.09 0.84 -6.28
C GLN A 245 -19.85 0.11 -7.39
N ALA A 246 -20.07 0.73 -8.53
CA ALA A 246 -20.73 0.09 -9.68
C ALA A 246 -19.92 -1.11 -10.21
N LEU A 247 -18.60 -1.11 -9.98
CA LEU A 247 -17.70 -2.21 -10.32
C LEU A 247 -17.45 -3.19 -9.15
N GLY A 248 -18.05 -2.95 -7.98
CA GLY A 248 -17.83 -3.75 -6.77
C GLY A 248 -16.46 -3.54 -6.14
N LEU A 249 -15.78 -2.43 -6.44
CA LEU A 249 -14.46 -2.12 -5.91
C LEU A 249 -14.58 -1.32 -4.61
N PRO A 250 -13.84 -1.70 -3.54
CA PRO A 250 -13.75 -0.90 -2.33
C PRO A 250 -13.01 0.40 -2.59
N VAL A 251 -13.27 1.42 -1.75
CA VAL A 251 -12.68 2.73 -1.87
C VAL A 251 -11.81 3.09 -0.67
N LYS A 252 -10.84 3.96 -0.88
CA LYS A 252 -9.97 4.63 0.09
C LYS A 252 -9.94 6.12 -0.24
N LEU A 253 -9.34 6.93 0.62
CA LEU A 253 -9.23 8.36 0.37
C LEU A 253 -7.95 8.95 0.98
N HIS A 254 -7.18 9.69 0.18
CA HIS A 254 -6.28 10.72 0.70
C HIS A 254 -7.14 11.93 1.06
N ALA A 255 -7.26 12.24 2.34
CA ALA A 255 -8.20 13.25 2.82
C ALA A 255 -7.60 14.11 3.95
N GLU A 256 -8.09 15.33 4.04
CA GLU A 256 -7.75 16.25 5.13
C GLU A 256 -6.25 16.35 5.44
N GLN A 257 -5.41 16.21 4.41
CA GLN A 257 -3.95 16.31 4.51
C GLN A 257 -3.48 17.77 4.65
N LEU A 258 -4.12 18.67 3.95
CA LEU A 258 -3.76 20.10 3.88
C LEU A 258 -4.90 21.00 4.39
N SER A 259 -6.15 20.51 4.33
CA SER A 259 -7.36 21.25 4.69
C SER A 259 -8.50 20.31 5.04
N ASP A 260 -9.43 20.76 5.89
CA ASP A 260 -10.68 20.06 6.16
C ASP A 260 -11.67 20.33 5.01
N MET A 261 -11.84 19.37 4.13
CA MET A 261 -12.82 19.43 3.04
C MET A 261 -14.07 18.56 3.31
N GLY A 262 -14.11 17.81 4.39
CA GLY A 262 -15.18 16.84 4.70
C GLY A 262 -15.08 15.55 3.87
N GLY A 263 -13.92 15.27 3.30
CA GLY A 263 -13.63 14.06 2.49
C GLY A 263 -13.82 12.78 3.29
N SER A 264 -13.32 12.74 4.53
CA SER A 264 -13.46 11.58 5.41
C SER A 264 -14.92 11.27 5.75
N ALA A 265 -15.77 12.28 5.94
CA ALA A 265 -17.19 12.08 6.15
C ALA A 265 -17.88 11.54 4.87
N LEU A 266 -17.45 12.00 3.68
CA LEU A 266 -17.88 11.42 2.40
C LEU A 266 -17.44 9.97 2.29
N ALA A 267 -16.17 9.67 2.49
CA ALA A 267 -15.61 8.32 2.40
C ALA A 267 -16.33 7.34 3.34
N ALA A 268 -16.63 7.76 4.57
CA ALA A 268 -17.39 6.97 5.55
C ALA A 268 -18.78 6.61 5.02
N ARG A 269 -19.50 7.52 4.33
CA ARG A 269 -20.80 7.20 3.72
C ARG A 269 -20.73 6.13 2.64
N TYR A 270 -19.58 6.01 1.98
CA TYR A 270 -19.31 4.99 0.96
C TYR A 270 -18.69 3.71 1.53
N GLY A 271 -18.55 3.60 2.87
CA GLY A 271 -17.95 2.44 3.52
C GLY A 271 -16.48 2.25 3.14
N ALA A 272 -15.74 3.35 3.00
CA ALA A 272 -14.33 3.31 2.64
C ALA A 272 -13.51 2.46 3.62
N LEU A 273 -12.51 1.74 3.10
CA LEU A 273 -11.59 0.95 3.90
C LEU A 273 -10.77 1.85 4.84
N SER A 274 -10.25 2.95 4.32
CA SER A 274 -9.49 3.91 5.11
C SER A 274 -9.62 5.34 4.58
N CYS A 275 -9.29 6.29 5.46
CA CYS A 275 -8.91 7.65 5.09
C CYS A 275 -7.48 7.87 5.56
N ASP A 276 -6.64 8.31 4.66
CA ASP A 276 -5.20 8.36 4.82
C ASP A 276 -4.74 9.83 4.92
N HIS A 277 -3.71 10.12 5.71
CA HIS A 277 -3.19 11.43 6.14
C HIS A 277 -3.98 12.02 7.30
N ILE A 278 -5.10 12.64 7.06
CA ILE A 278 -6.09 13.14 8.04
C ILE A 278 -5.57 14.15 9.09
N GLU A 279 -4.50 14.90 8.80
CA GLU A 279 -3.90 15.90 9.70
C GLU A 279 -4.89 17.00 10.11
N HIS A 280 -5.86 17.30 9.23
CA HIS A 280 -6.90 18.32 9.47
C HIS A 280 -8.29 17.74 9.71
N LEU A 281 -8.39 16.48 10.17
CA LEU A 281 -9.66 15.79 10.37
C LEU A 281 -10.54 16.47 11.44
N SER A 282 -11.76 16.83 11.06
CA SER A 282 -12.75 17.43 11.96
C SER A 282 -13.40 16.41 12.90
N ALA A 283 -14.01 16.91 13.98
CA ALA A 283 -14.79 16.08 14.90
C ALA A 283 -15.95 15.34 14.21
N GLU A 284 -16.56 15.95 13.17
CA GLU A 284 -17.60 15.33 12.34
C GLU A 284 -17.02 14.16 11.53
N GLY A 285 -15.86 14.34 10.91
CA GLY A 285 -15.14 13.29 10.18
C GLY A 285 -14.79 12.10 11.11
N ILE A 286 -14.26 12.37 12.30
CA ILE A 286 -13.98 11.33 13.30
C ILE A 286 -15.25 10.53 13.65
N ALA A 287 -16.36 11.22 13.92
CA ALA A 287 -17.62 10.55 14.25
C ALA A 287 -18.14 9.69 13.10
N ALA A 288 -18.09 10.19 11.87
CA ALA A 288 -18.52 9.47 10.67
C ALA A 288 -17.66 8.21 10.42
N MET A 289 -16.33 8.34 10.44
CA MET A 289 -15.40 7.22 10.27
C MET A 289 -15.61 6.15 11.34
N ARG A 290 -15.75 6.55 12.61
CA ARG A 290 -16.03 5.62 13.71
C ARG A 290 -17.32 4.85 13.50
N GLN A 291 -18.39 5.52 13.06
CA GLN A 291 -19.69 4.88 12.82
C GLN A 291 -19.63 3.88 11.65
N ALA A 292 -18.88 4.21 10.60
CA ALA A 292 -18.73 3.38 9.41
C ALA A 292 -17.70 2.24 9.61
N GLY A 293 -16.83 2.32 10.60
CA GLY A 293 -15.69 1.41 10.76
C GLY A 293 -14.53 1.69 9.79
N THR A 294 -14.51 2.90 9.20
CA THR A 294 -13.43 3.34 8.31
C THR A 294 -12.14 3.54 9.13
N VAL A 295 -11.03 2.98 8.67
CA VAL A 295 -9.74 3.03 9.36
C VAL A 295 -9.06 4.37 9.12
N ALA A 296 -8.47 4.93 10.17
CA ALA A 296 -7.59 6.09 10.08
C ALA A 296 -6.14 5.63 9.84
N VAL A 297 -5.51 6.14 8.79
CA VAL A 297 -4.10 5.88 8.47
C VAL A 297 -3.33 7.19 8.61
N LEU A 298 -2.32 7.21 9.51
CA LEU A 298 -1.52 8.39 9.86
C LEU A 298 -0.13 8.33 9.25
#